data_58121025c901a85f6a37cc4fec67af92
#
_entry.id   58121025c901a85f6a37cc4fec67af92
#
_cell.length_a   1.000
_cell.length_b   1.000
_cell.length_c   1.000
_cell.angle_alpha   90.00
_cell.angle_beta   90.00
_cell.angle_gamma   90.00
#
_symmetry.space_group_name_H-M   'P 1'
#
loop_
_entity.id
_entity.type
_entity.pdbx_description
1 polymer ?
#
loop_
_entity_poly.entity_id
_entity_poly.type
_entity_poly.pdbx_seq_one_letter_code
_entity_poly.pdbx_strand_id
1 'polypeptide(L)'
;MLAPLADLERTAAQMPEAPALVSPARRYTFAELKRVVDAAAIRLRAEGVTPRSTVAVDLPSLNEWIIDLALMRLAARSVSLRGVPESSGLRADVLITESGRRATPAAREAVVDERWLVEAVSGASGTAPLVEYPRPDSIVRLMMTSGTTGTPRAAAYSAAALEYRTEGLHRYWSDGRAEVNFMALSTTGGFHTAIANLRHGQAHRAVDRIDADTMRFVAAEGVQVLCGSPQQMAHAVGVLDEARITLPQLEEVRMAGATPGDALLRRIAEVLAVPVRSVYGSTEGGGVTMRMLAAGDDLANVGPALQGSELEVVDENGAPLPLGVEGTVRYRSPGQTSGYLVGDTVEPFPGGWFAPGDLGMLEPDGSLVLAGRSAEILNIAGQKVDPAVVDGLAAQFPGVRDAAAFGFERPTGLAELGLAVVADAECDLRALDRDLRARLPGAHPTTFWRVSEIPRNRMGKAERGVLAEAFGRTGSVR
;
A
#
# COMPACT_ATOMS: atom_id res chain seq x y z
N MET A 1 18.74 -18.08 -8.67
CA MET A 1 18.89 -16.75 -8.00
C MET A 1 17.61 -15.95 -8.28
N LEU A 2 17.03 -15.31 -7.28
CA LEU A 2 15.84 -14.46 -7.48
C LEU A 2 16.13 -13.29 -8.44
N ALA A 3 15.13 -12.89 -9.26
CA ALA A 3 15.26 -11.83 -10.23
C ALA A 3 15.81 -10.51 -9.65
N PRO A 4 15.38 -10.00 -8.48
CA PRO A 4 15.94 -8.77 -7.92
C PRO A 4 17.46 -8.85 -7.67
N LEU A 5 17.96 -9.99 -7.21
CA LEU A 5 19.41 -10.18 -7.02
C LEU A 5 20.16 -10.31 -8.34
N ALA A 6 19.57 -11.01 -9.33
CA ALA A 6 20.14 -11.10 -10.67
C ALA A 6 20.23 -9.72 -11.33
N ASP A 7 19.22 -8.90 -11.15
CA ASP A 7 19.17 -7.54 -11.66
C ASP A 7 20.22 -6.64 -10.98
N LEU A 8 20.41 -6.76 -9.65
CA LEU A 8 21.47 -6.06 -8.92
C LEU A 8 22.87 -6.46 -9.43
N GLU A 9 23.14 -7.76 -9.55
CA GLU A 9 24.42 -8.27 -10.06
C GLU A 9 24.71 -7.76 -11.49
N ARG A 10 23.71 -7.88 -12.38
CA ARG A 10 23.82 -7.42 -13.76
C ARG A 10 24.10 -5.92 -13.84
N THR A 11 23.32 -5.12 -13.10
CA THR A 11 23.44 -3.66 -13.18
C THR A 11 24.72 -3.16 -12.51
N ALA A 12 25.13 -3.75 -11.39
CA ALA A 12 26.43 -3.44 -10.76
C ALA A 12 27.62 -3.76 -11.67
N ALA A 13 27.51 -4.78 -12.54
CA ALA A 13 28.54 -5.08 -13.52
C ALA A 13 28.53 -4.14 -14.75
N GLN A 14 27.35 -3.75 -15.19
CA GLN A 14 27.17 -2.93 -16.41
C GLN A 14 27.29 -1.42 -16.16
N MET A 15 26.79 -0.94 -15.02
CA MET A 15 26.71 0.47 -14.64
C MET A 15 27.15 0.69 -13.19
N PRO A 16 28.40 0.34 -12.81
CA PRO A 16 28.86 0.32 -11.41
C PRO A 16 28.70 1.69 -10.71
N GLU A 17 28.95 2.77 -11.42
CA GLU A 17 28.93 4.14 -10.88
C GLU A 17 27.56 4.83 -10.96
N ALA A 18 26.57 4.21 -11.61
CA ALA A 18 25.24 4.77 -11.67
C ALA A 18 24.56 4.74 -10.29
N PRO A 19 23.73 5.75 -9.95
CA PRO A 19 22.99 5.76 -8.68
C PRO A 19 22.01 4.59 -8.60
N ALA A 20 22.02 3.85 -7.48
CA ALA A 20 21.18 2.68 -7.26
C ALA A 20 20.18 2.86 -6.12
N LEU A 21 20.61 3.51 -5.03
CA LEU A 21 19.78 3.76 -3.85
C LEU A 21 20.11 5.17 -3.34
N VAL A 22 19.12 6.03 -3.31
CA VAL A 22 19.31 7.44 -2.95
C VAL A 22 18.26 7.89 -1.94
N SER A 23 18.67 8.76 -1.03
CA SER A 23 17.80 9.45 -0.09
C SER A 23 18.30 10.88 0.10
N PRO A 24 17.58 11.77 0.80
CA PRO A 24 18.09 13.11 1.13
C PRO A 24 19.44 13.09 1.87
N ALA A 25 19.71 12.03 2.66
CA ALA A 25 20.90 11.95 3.50
C ALA A 25 22.05 11.15 2.85
N ARG A 26 21.76 10.22 1.94
CA ARG A 26 22.76 9.27 1.44
C ARG A 26 22.48 8.77 0.03
N ARG A 27 23.57 8.48 -0.69
CA ARG A 27 23.54 7.94 -2.04
C ARG A 27 24.49 6.73 -2.13
N TYR A 28 24.02 5.67 -2.78
CA TYR A 28 24.83 4.51 -3.16
C TYR A 28 24.79 4.33 -4.67
N THR A 29 25.94 4.05 -5.27
CA THR A 29 26.02 3.53 -6.64
C THR A 29 25.64 2.05 -6.65
N PHE A 30 25.45 1.46 -7.84
CA PHE A 30 25.17 0.02 -7.95
C PHE A 30 26.31 -0.83 -7.40
N ALA A 31 27.59 -0.44 -7.63
CA ALA A 31 28.74 -1.13 -7.05
C ALA A 31 28.76 -1.06 -5.51
N GLU A 32 28.43 0.11 -4.96
CA GLU A 32 28.36 0.31 -3.51
C GLU A 32 27.18 -0.42 -2.89
N LEU A 33 25.99 -0.35 -3.52
CA LEU A 33 24.80 -1.08 -3.06
C LEU A 33 25.07 -2.58 -3.02
N LYS A 34 25.64 -3.14 -4.10
CA LYS A 34 26.02 -4.57 -4.11
C LYS A 34 26.97 -4.91 -2.97
N ARG A 35 28.02 -4.11 -2.77
CA ARG A 35 29.01 -4.33 -1.72
C ARG A 35 28.41 -4.29 -0.32
N VAL A 36 27.53 -3.33 -0.03
CA VAL A 36 26.88 -3.23 1.30
C VAL A 36 25.88 -4.36 1.52
N VAL A 37 25.14 -4.77 0.49
CA VAL A 37 24.22 -5.92 0.55
C VAL A 37 25.00 -7.23 0.80
N ASP A 38 26.12 -7.44 0.11
CA ASP A 38 26.99 -8.60 0.30
C ASP A 38 27.54 -8.65 1.74
N ALA A 39 28.03 -7.54 2.24
CA ALA A 39 28.57 -7.41 3.61
C ALA A 39 27.48 -7.63 4.66
N ALA A 40 26.29 -7.07 4.46
CA ALA A 40 25.15 -7.29 5.34
C ALA A 40 24.73 -8.77 5.37
N ALA A 41 24.71 -9.47 4.22
CA ALA A 41 24.39 -10.89 4.17
C ALA A 41 25.42 -11.75 4.91
N ILE A 42 26.73 -11.45 4.78
CA ILE A 42 27.80 -12.13 5.53
C ILE A 42 27.57 -11.97 7.04
N ARG A 43 27.35 -10.74 7.50
CA ARG A 43 27.17 -10.42 8.92
C ARG A 43 25.90 -11.03 9.49
N LEU A 44 24.75 -10.90 8.82
CA LEU A 44 23.48 -11.50 9.24
C LEU A 44 23.58 -13.02 9.37
N ARG A 45 24.30 -13.68 8.46
CA ARG A 45 24.57 -15.12 8.55
C ARG A 45 25.41 -15.45 9.77
N ALA A 46 26.45 -14.67 10.07
CA ALA A 46 27.29 -14.84 11.26
C ALA A 46 26.49 -14.62 12.56
N GLU A 47 25.53 -13.69 12.54
CA GLU A 47 24.57 -13.45 13.61
C GLU A 47 23.47 -14.51 13.67
N GLY A 48 23.50 -15.54 12.81
CA GLY A 48 22.68 -16.74 12.83
C GLY A 48 21.35 -16.64 12.07
N VAL A 49 21.22 -15.73 11.10
CA VAL A 49 20.15 -15.80 10.10
C VAL A 49 20.43 -16.98 9.18
N THR A 50 19.45 -17.86 9.04
CA THR A 50 19.54 -19.10 8.25
C THR A 50 18.53 -19.07 7.10
N PRO A 51 18.70 -19.93 6.09
CA PRO A 51 17.64 -20.19 5.13
C PRO A 51 16.35 -20.60 5.86
N ARG A 52 15.22 -20.02 5.49
CA ARG A 52 13.90 -20.19 6.13
C ARG A 52 13.67 -19.39 7.42
N SER A 53 14.67 -18.74 8.00
CA SER A 53 14.40 -17.79 9.09
C SER A 53 13.35 -16.77 8.66
N THR A 54 12.37 -16.50 9.53
CA THR A 54 11.46 -15.36 9.37
C THR A 54 12.08 -14.17 10.06
N VAL A 55 12.41 -13.14 9.29
CA VAL A 55 13.10 -11.94 9.77
C VAL A 55 12.16 -10.76 9.65
N ALA A 56 11.77 -10.23 10.80
CA ALA A 56 10.98 -9.01 10.89
C ALA A 56 11.90 -7.77 10.83
N VAL A 57 11.56 -6.81 9.99
CA VAL A 57 12.38 -5.62 9.74
C VAL A 57 11.57 -4.36 10.03
N ASP A 58 12.09 -3.50 10.90
CA ASP A 58 11.53 -2.19 11.24
C ASP A 58 12.63 -1.12 11.16
N LEU A 59 12.95 -0.73 9.94
CA LEU A 59 14.04 0.20 9.61
C LEU A 59 13.54 1.35 8.72
N PRO A 60 14.25 2.48 8.64
CA PRO A 60 14.06 3.47 7.58
C PRO A 60 14.21 2.84 6.20
N SER A 61 13.46 3.34 5.20
CA SER A 61 13.34 2.74 3.87
C SER A 61 14.68 2.44 3.19
N LEU A 62 15.68 3.30 3.36
CA LEU A 62 17.03 3.09 2.81
C LEU A 62 17.70 1.83 3.38
N ASN A 63 17.73 1.71 4.70
CA ASN A 63 18.35 0.58 5.39
C ASN A 63 17.52 -0.69 5.21
N GLU A 64 16.20 -0.57 5.24
CA GLU A 64 15.27 -1.69 5.00
C GLU A 64 15.55 -2.35 3.64
N TRP A 65 15.71 -1.55 2.57
CA TRP A 65 15.97 -2.10 1.24
C TRP A 65 17.30 -2.87 1.15
N ILE A 66 18.36 -2.38 1.79
CA ILE A 66 19.65 -3.09 1.88
C ILE A 66 19.48 -4.44 2.58
N ILE A 67 18.78 -4.45 3.71
CA ILE A 67 18.53 -5.66 4.50
C ILE A 67 17.62 -6.64 3.75
N ASP A 68 16.57 -6.18 3.08
CA ASP A 68 15.70 -7.05 2.27
C ASP A 68 16.49 -7.79 1.18
N LEU A 69 17.38 -7.10 0.47
CA LEU A 69 18.26 -7.72 -0.54
C LEU A 69 19.25 -8.71 0.09
N ALA A 70 19.79 -8.38 1.27
CA ALA A 70 20.69 -9.29 2.00
C ALA A 70 19.95 -10.56 2.48
N LEU A 71 18.70 -10.43 2.95
CA LEU A 71 17.86 -11.57 3.33
C LEU A 71 17.49 -12.44 2.13
N MET A 72 17.25 -11.85 0.95
CA MET A 72 17.06 -12.62 -0.28
C MET A 72 18.30 -13.45 -0.63
N ARG A 73 19.54 -12.94 -0.40
CA ARG A 73 20.77 -13.72 -0.59
C ARG A 73 20.87 -14.92 0.36
N LEU A 74 20.29 -14.82 1.54
CA LEU A 74 20.32 -15.87 2.57
C LEU A 74 19.17 -16.87 2.44
N ALA A 75 18.27 -16.71 1.48
CA ALA A 75 17.00 -17.44 1.36
C ALA A 75 16.14 -17.35 2.64
N ALA A 76 16.25 -16.26 3.38
CA ALA A 76 15.43 -15.95 4.53
C ALA A 76 14.13 -15.25 4.10
N ARG A 77 13.07 -15.44 4.87
CA ARG A 77 11.78 -14.76 4.66
C ARG A 77 11.80 -13.40 5.34
N SER A 78 11.61 -12.32 4.60
CA SER A 78 11.49 -11.00 5.19
C SER A 78 10.03 -10.63 5.46
N VAL A 79 9.79 -9.81 6.48
CA VAL A 79 8.53 -9.11 6.72
C VAL A 79 8.81 -7.71 7.23
N SER A 80 8.35 -6.71 6.50
CA SER A 80 8.44 -5.31 6.92
C SER A 80 7.37 -5.01 7.97
N LEU A 81 7.80 -4.45 9.09
CA LEU A 81 6.92 -4.05 10.19
C LEU A 81 6.62 -2.55 10.20
N ARG A 82 7.23 -1.77 9.32
CA ARG A 82 7.02 -0.33 9.30
C ARG A 82 5.55 0.01 9.07
N GLY A 83 4.96 0.71 10.04
CA GLY A 83 3.53 1.02 10.05
C GLY A 83 2.60 -0.18 10.31
N VAL A 84 3.12 -1.34 10.73
CA VAL A 84 2.32 -2.48 11.18
C VAL A 84 2.12 -2.37 12.69
N PRO A 85 0.89 -2.54 13.22
CA PRO A 85 0.65 -2.52 14.66
C PRO A 85 1.44 -3.60 15.40
N GLU A 86 1.90 -3.32 16.62
CA GLU A 86 2.60 -4.30 17.47
C GLU A 86 1.74 -5.52 17.81
N SER A 87 0.43 -5.36 17.84
CA SER A 87 -0.56 -6.42 18.09
C SER A 87 -0.78 -7.38 16.91
N SER A 88 0.09 -7.35 15.88
CA SER A 88 -0.08 -8.18 14.66
C SER A 88 -0.03 -9.70 14.89
N GLY A 89 0.40 -10.17 16.08
CA GLY A 89 0.52 -11.60 16.38
C GLY A 89 1.61 -12.33 15.59
N LEU A 90 2.39 -11.61 14.79
CA LEU A 90 3.50 -12.18 14.02
C LEU A 90 4.58 -12.70 14.96
N ARG A 91 5.04 -13.93 14.73
CA ARG A 91 6.24 -14.49 15.35
C ARG A 91 7.39 -14.47 14.36
N ALA A 92 8.53 -13.94 14.77
CA ALA A 92 9.75 -13.89 13.96
C ALA A 92 10.89 -14.63 14.66
N ASP A 93 11.79 -15.21 13.87
CA ASP A 93 13.04 -15.79 14.42
C ASP A 93 14.02 -14.69 14.80
N VAL A 94 14.04 -13.62 14.01
CA VAL A 94 14.90 -12.46 14.22
C VAL A 94 14.08 -11.19 14.00
N LEU A 95 14.24 -10.20 14.89
CA LEU A 95 13.74 -8.84 14.73
C LEU A 95 14.95 -7.92 14.46
N ILE A 96 14.89 -7.17 13.37
CA ILE A 96 15.88 -6.14 13.02
C ILE A 96 15.23 -4.76 13.18
N THR A 97 15.82 -3.93 14.05
CA THR A 97 15.36 -2.56 14.32
C THR A 97 16.54 -1.59 14.33
N GLU A 98 16.25 -0.30 14.21
CA GLU A 98 17.28 0.75 14.39
C GLU A 98 17.58 1.03 15.88
N SER A 99 16.62 0.83 16.78
CA SER A 99 16.70 1.28 18.17
C SER A 99 16.36 0.24 19.25
N GLY A 100 16.05 -1.01 18.88
CA GLY A 100 15.74 -2.07 19.83
C GLY A 100 14.47 -1.84 20.68
N ARG A 101 13.45 -1.15 20.17
CA ARG A 101 12.27 -0.72 20.96
C ARG A 101 10.92 -1.24 20.51
N ARG A 102 10.86 -2.33 19.78
CA ARG A 102 9.57 -2.85 19.33
C ARG A 102 9.14 -4.10 20.11
N ALA A 103 7.87 -4.16 20.48
CA ALA A 103 7.28 -5.29 21.22
C ALA A 103 6.84 -6.48 20.33
N THR A 104 7.45 -6.67 19.15
CA THR A 104 7.17 -7.84 18.31
C THR A 104 7.88 -9.07 18.88
N PRO A 105 7.17 -10.18 19.16
CA PRO A 105 7.79 -11.39 19.67
C PRO A 105 8.81 -11.95 18.66
N ALA A 106 10.08 -12.02 19.07
CA ALA A 106 11.16 -12.60 18.30
C ALA A 106 12.07 -13.44 19.20
N ALA A 107 12.66 -14.49 18.63
CA ALA A 107 13.63 -15.30 19.35
C ALA A 107 14.95 -14.54 19.59
N ARG A 108 15.29 -13.62 18.68
CA ARG A 108 16.48 -12.76 18.74
C ARG A 108 16.19 -11.39 18.20
N GLU A 109 16.96 -10.42 18.64
CA GLU A 109 16.91 -9.04 18.17
C GLU A 109 18.29 -8.61 17.70
N ALA A 110 18.34 -7.87 16.59
CA ALA A 110 19.53 -7.23 16.06
C ALA A 110 19.26 -5.74 15.83
N VAL A 111 20.17 -4.89 16.30
CA VAL A 111 20.12 -3.46 16.05
C VAL A 111 20.96 -3.17 14.81
N VAL A 112 20.33 -2.65 13.77
CA VAL A 112 20.97 -2.30 12.50
C VAL A 112 20.84 -0.79 12.29
N ASP A 113 21.90 -0.08 12.65
CA ASP A 113 22.09 1.33 12.44
C ASP A 113 23.17 1.60 11.37
N GLU A 114 23.51 2.86 11.15
CA GLU A 114 24.59 3.23 10.23
C GLU A 114 25.94 2.66 10.64
N ARG A 115 26.23 2.61 11.94
CA ARG A 115 27.47 2.02 12.47
C ARG A 115 27.56 0.54 12.16
N TRP A 116 26.45 -0.21 12.32
CA TRP A 116 26.38 -1.61 12.01
C TRP A 116 26.69 -1.88 10.51
N LEU A 117 26.14 -1.04 9.62
CA LEU A 117 26.40 -1.15 8.17
C LEU A 117 27.88 -0.86 7.84
N VAL A 118 28.49 0.16 8.45
CA VAL A 118 29.91 0.49 8.26
C VAL A 118 30.81 -0.64 8.76
N GLU A 119 30.53 -1.18 9.94
CA GLU A 119 31.26 -2.31 10.51
C GLU A 119 31.08 -3.58 9.66
N ALA A 120 29.88 -3.82 9.12
CA ALA A 120 29.64 -4.95 8.22
C ALA A 120 30.54 -4.87 6.98
N VAL A 121 30.63 -3.70 6.35
CA VAL A 121 31.48 -3.48 5.16
C VAL A 121 32.98 -3.62 5.52
N SER A 122 33.39 -3.07 6.65
CA SER A 122 34.80 -3.09 7.09
C SER A 122 35.27 -4.48 7.52
N GLY A 123 34.37 -5.26 8.13
CA GLY A 123 34.65 -6.61 8.61
C GLY A 123 34.35 -7.73 7.60
N ALA A 124 33.79 -7.39 6.44
CA ALA A 124 33.44 -8.38 5.43
C ALA A 124 34.71 -9.05 4.87
N SER A 125 34.81 -10.36 5.06
CA SER A 125 35.84 -11.20 4.48
C SER A 125 35.22 -12.41 3.80
N GLY A 126 35.76 -12.81 2.65
CA GLY A 126 35.24 -13.93 1.88
C GLY A 126 34.12 -13.57 0.90
N THR A 127 33.53 -14.60 0.30
CA THR A 127 32.46 -14.49 -0.67
C THR A 127 31.10 -14.39 0.05
N ALA A 128 30.29 -13.44 -0.35
CA ALA A 128 28.93 -13.32 0.17
C ALA A 128 28.14 -14.60 -0.11
N PRO A 129 27.37 -15.10 0.86
CA PRO A 129 26.53 -16.27 0.65
C PRO A 129 25.46 -15.96 -0.40
N LEU A 130 25.22 -16.93 -1.27
CA LEU A 130 24.07 -16.95 -2.16
C LEU A 130 23.38 -18.30 -1.99
N VAL A 131 22.31 -18.31 -1.23
CA VAL A 131 21.50 -19.50 -1.01
C VAL A 131 20.30 -19.46 -1.93
N GLU A 132 20.11 -20.49 -2.71
CA GLU A 132 18.95 -20.59 -3.59
C GLU A 132 17.71 -21.04 -2.82
N TYR A 133 16.59 -20.47 -3.14
CA TYR A 133 15.31 -20.97 -2.66
C TYR A 133 15.08 -22.36 -3.28
N PRO A 134 14.75 -23.37 -2.45
CA PRO A 134 14.77 -24.78 -2.91
C PRO A 134 13.66 -25.09 -3.92
N ARG A 135 12.59 -24.28 -3.94
CA ARG A 135 11.43 -24.52 -4.82
C ARG A 135 10.78 -23.20 -5.23
N PRO A 136 10.05 -23.18 -6.37
CA PRO A 136 9.30 -22.01 -6.82
C PRO A 136 8.22 -21.53 -5.83
N ASP A 137 7.66 -22.44 -5.04
CA ASP A 137 6.67 -22.16 -3.98
C ASP A 137 7.27 -21.73 -2.64
N SER A 138 8.63 -21.70 -2.52
CA SER A 138 9.31 -21.21 -1.31
C SER A 138 8.90 -19.77 -1.01
N ILE A 139 8.51 -19.51 0.24
CA ILE A 139 8.10 -18.17 0.64
C ILE A 139 9.33 -17.30 0.85
N VAL A 140 9.36 -16.17 0.16
CA VAL A 140 10.46 -15.20 0.17
C VAL A 140 10.14 -13.97 1.01
N ARG A 141 8.87 -13.59 1.07
CA ARG A 141 8.41 -12.41 1.81
C ARG A 141 7.02 -12.61 2.40
N LEU A 142 6.78 -12.02 3.55
CA LEU A 142 5.47 -11.87 4.15
C LEU A 142 5.05 -10.40 4.10
N MET A 143 3.82 -10.16 3.69
CA MET A 143 3.23 -8.83 3.72
C MET A 143 2.02 -8.79 4.64
N MET A 144 2.08 -7.89 5.63
CA MET A 144 0.99 -7.75 6.59
C MET A 144 -0.17 -6.99 5.95
N THR A 145 -1.36 -7.56 6.01
CA THR A 145 -2.60 -6.95 5.53
C THR A 145 -3.47 -6.52 6.70
N SER A 146 -4.26 -5.48 6.51
CA SER A 146 -5.12 -4.94 7.56
C SER A 146 -6.34 -5.80 7.90
N GLY A 147 -6.48 -6.99 7.34
CA GLY A 147 -7.59 -7.93 7.56
C GLY A 147 -8.97 -7.25 7.72
N THR A 148 -10.00 -7.71 7.02
CA THR A 148 -11.38 -7.19 7.17
C THR A 148 -11.95 -7.42 8.58
N THR A 149 -11.37 -8.34 9.35
CA THR A 149 -11.76 -8.70 10.72
C THR A 149 -11.00 -7.91 11.80
N GLY A 150 -10.18 -6.94 11.42
CA GLY A 150 -9.38 -6.12 12.35
C GLY A 150 -8.06 -6.77 12.81
N THR A 151 -7.87 -8.07 12.62
CA THR A 151 -6.59 -8.75 12.93
C THR A 151 -5.71 -8.78 11.68
N PRO A 152 -4.47 -8.24 11.73
CA PRO A 152 -3.55 -8.30 10.60
C PRO A 152 -3.23 -9.75 10.21
N ARG A 153 -3.21 -10.03 8.88
CA ARG A 153 -2.86 -11.34 8.33
C ARG A 153 -1.58 -11.22 7.52
N ALA A 154 -0.77 -12.25 7.52
CA ALA A 154 0.49 -12.30 6.79
C ALA A 154 0.29 -12.98 5.42
N ALA A 155 0.19 -12.20 4.35
CA ALA A 155 0.12 -12.72 2.98
C ALA A 155 1.51 -13.22 2.54
N ALA A 156 1.57 -14.44 2.03
CA ALA A 156 2.82 -15.15 1.74
C ALA A 156 3.20 -15.06 0.27
N TYR A 157 4.30 -14.37 -0.04
CA TYR A 157 4.86 -14.29 -1.39
C TYR A 157 5.83 -15.43 -1.65
N SER A 158 5.55 -16.24 -2.65
CA SER A 158 6.47 -17.26 -3.14
C SER A 158 7.52 -16.67 -4.09
N ALA A 159 8.61 -17.42 -4.30
CA ALA A 159 9.62 -17.07 -5.28
C ALA A 159 9.02 -16.93 -6.69
N ALA A 160 8.16 -17.86 -7.10
CA ALA A 160 7.48 -17.80 -8.40
C ALA A 160 6.58 -16.58 -8.56
N ALA A 161 5.81 -16.21 -7.53
CA ALA A 161 4.97 -15.02 -7.56
C ALA A 161 5.82 -13.74 -7.67
N LEU A 162 6.96 -13.68 -6.96
CA LEU A 162 7.89 -12.57 -7.04
C LEU A 162 8.52 -12.45 -8.44
N GLU A 163 8.98 -13.56 -9.03
CA GLU A 163 9.51 -13.60 -10.39
C GLU A 163 8.49 -13.09 -11.42
N TYR A 164 7.27 -13.64 -11.38
CA TYR A 164 6.18 -13.24 -12.29
C TYR A 164 5.89 -11.74 -12.17
N ARG A 165 5.79 -11.22 -10.95
CA ARG A 165 5.54 -9.80 -10.74
C ARG A 165 6.70 -8.94 -11.22
N THR A 166 7.94 -9.32 -10.93
CA THR A 166 9.12 -8.58 -11.39
C THR A 166 9.15 -8.45 -12.90
N GLU A 167 8.80 -9.51 -13.63
CA GLU A 167 8.71 -9.49 -15.09
C GLU A 167 7.54 -8.65 -15.62
N GLY A 168 6.41 -8.62 -14.90
CA GLY A 168 5.17 -7.97 -15.33
C GLY A 168 5.03 -6.49 -14.96
N LEU A 169 5.82 -5.98 -14.00
CA LEU A 169 5.63 -4.62 -13.43
C LEU A 169 5.73 -3.49 -14.47
N HIS A 170 6.57 -3.63 -15.50
CA HIS A 170 6.72 -2.64 -16.56
C HIS A 170 5.44 -2.37 -17.36
N ARG A 171 4.47 -3.27 -17.30
CA ARG A 171 3.22 -3.17 -18.09
C ARG A 171 2.21 -2.19 -17.48
N TYR A 172 2.25 -1.97 -16.17
CA TYR A 172 1.22 -1.19 -15.49
C TYR A 172 1.72 -0.32 -14.33
N TRP A 173 2.87 -0.66 -13.72
CA TRP A 173 3.32 0.02 -12.51
C TRP A 173 4.60 0.82 -12.71
N SER A 174 5.62 0.28 -13.36
CA SER A 174 6.90 0.95 -13.55
C SER A 174 7.47 0.67 -14.94
N ASP A 175 7.83 1.70 -15.66
CA ASP A 175 8.28 1.66 -17.08
C ASP A 175 9.72 2.14 -17.25
N GLY A 176 10.48 2.26 -16.16
CA GLY A 176 11.90 2.67 -16.18
C GLY A 176 12.12 4.17 -16.13
N ARG A 177 11.07 4.99 -16.02
CA ARG A 177 11.19 6.42 -15.71
C ARG A 177 11.68 6.64 -14.27
N ALA A 178 12.30 7.80 -14.02
CA ALA A 178 12.70 8.19 -12.67
C ALA A 178 11.46 8.39 -11.78
N GLU A 179 11.26 7.50 -10.81
CA GLU A 179 10.07 7.51 -9.95
C GLU A 179 10.42 7.61 -8.46
N VAL A 180 9.52 8.20 -7.69
CA VAL A 180 9.49 8.11 -6.23
C VAL A 180 8.16 7.53 -5.79
N ASN A 181 8.18 6.64 -4.80
CA ASN A 181 6.99 6.06 -4.22
C ASN A 181 6.92 6.38 -2.72
N PHE A 182 5.84 7.03 -2.31
CA PHE A 182 5.60 7.38 -0.90
C PHE A 182 5.06 6.20 -0.09
N MET A 183 4.64 5.12 -0.74
CA MET A 183 4.23 3.90 -0.05
C MET A 183 5.47 3.18 0.49
N ALA A 184 5.42 2.75 1.76
CA ALA A 184 6.52 2.04 2.41
C ALA A 184 6.78 0.65 1.77
N LEU A 185 7.99 0.11 1.96
CA LEU A 185 8.37 -1.25 1.54
C LEU A 185 7.50 -2.34 2.19
N SER A 186 6.80 -2.02 3.29
CA SER A 186 5.79 -2.89 3.90
C SER A 186 4.52 -3.06 3.06
N THR A 187 4.36 -2.29 1.98
CA THR A 187 3.24 -2.38 1.04
C THR A 187 3.67 -3.00 -0.27
N THR A 188 2.73 -3.62 -0.97
CA THR A 188 2.96 -4.17 -2.31
C THR A 188 3.49 -3.11 -3.28
N GLY A 189 2.88 -1.91 -3.30
CA GLY A 189 3.28 -0.84 -4.21
C GLY A 189 4.69 -0.34 -3.96
N GLY A 190 5.07 -0.09 -2.70
CA GLY A 190 6.42 0.37 -2.36
C GLY A 190 7.50 -0.67 -2.67
N PHE A 191 7.26 -1.93 -2.27
CA PHE A 191 8.19 -3.02 -2.53
C PHE A 191 8.39 -3.31 -4.02
N HIS A 192 7.30 -3.31 -4.80
CA HIS A 192 7.39 -3.54 -6.24
C HIS A 192 8.08 -2.39 -6.98
N THR A 193 7.91 -1.14 -6.52
CA THR A 193 8.68 -0.02 -7.09
C THR A 193 10.17 -0.20 -6.88
N ALA A 194 10.61 -0.61 -5.68
CA ALA A 194 12.02 -0.85 -5.42
C ALA A 194 12.60 -1.97 -6.30
N ILE A 195 11.85 -3.07 -6.50
CA ILE A 195 12.23 -4.15 -7.41
C ILE A 195 12.28 -3.67 -8.86
N ALA A 196 11.27 -2.93 -9.32
CA ALA A 196 11.21 -2.44 -10.69
C ALA A 196 12.36 -1.48 -11.01
N ASN A 197 12.76 -0.64 -10.04
CA ASN A 197 13.93 0.22 -10.19
C ASN A 197 15.21 -0.58 -10.43
N LEU A 198 15.44 -1.67 -9.68
CA LEU A 198 16.56 -2.57 -9.95
C LEU A 198 16.50 -3.15 -11.36
N ARG A 199 15.33 -3.63 -11.77
CA ARG A 199 15.09 -4.24 -13.09
C ARG A 199 15.47 -3.30 -14.23
N HIS A 200 15.11 -2.03 -14.09
CA HIS A 200 15.35 -0.98 -15.09
C HIS A 200 16.70 -0.27 -14.94
N GLY A 201 17.52 -0.65 -13.95
CA GLY A 201 18.77 0.06 -13.67
C GLY A 201 18.57 1.50 -13.20
N GLN A 202 17.42 1.77 -12.57
CA GLN A 202 17.05 3.06 -12.00
C GLN A 202 17.38 3.12 -10.50
N ALA A 203 17.64 4.32 -10.00
CA ALA A 203 17.81 4.54 -8.57
C ALA A 203 16.48 4.34 -7.82
N HIS A 204 16.49 3.53 -6.77
CA HIS A 204 15.40 3.56 -5.79
C HIS A 204 15.55 4.79 -4.89
N ARG A 205 14.52 5.65 -4.88
CA ARG A 205 14.49 6.88 -4.07
C ARG A 205 13.77 6.59 -2.76
N ALA A 206 14.56 6.32 -1.71
CA ALA A 206 14.06 6.00 -0.38
C ALA A 206 13.66 7.27 0.36
N VAL A 207 12.36 7.43 0.57
CA VAL A 207 11.76 8.56 1.30
C VAL A 207 10.84 8.04 2.39
N ASP A 208 10.89 8.68 3.57
CA ASP A 208 10.16 8.23 4.76
C ASP A 208 9.11 9.23 5.21
N ARG A 209 9.14 10.43 4.67
CA ARG A 209 8.21 11.53 4.97
C ARG A 209 7.83 12.27 3.70
N ILE A 210 6.72 12.98 3.77
CA ILE A 210 6.25 13.89 2.73
C ILE A 210 6.27 15.28 3.35
N ASP A 211 7.36 16.00 3.16
CA ASP A 211 7.59 17.37 3.64
C ASP A 211 8.32 18.19 2.57
N ALA A 212 8.50 19.48 2.82
CA ALA A 212 9.11 20.39 1.85
C ALA A 212 10.55 19.99 1.49
N ASP A 213 11.32 19.43 2.42
CA ASP A 213 12.71 19.02 2.17
C ASP A 213 12.73 17.78 1.26
N THR A 214 11.84 16.82 1.53
CA THR A 214 11.64 15.66 0.65
C THR A 214 11.19 16.09 -0.74
N MET A 215 10.27 17.07 -0.87
CA MET A 215 9.84 17.54 -2.19
C MET A 215 10.94 18.28 -2.94
N ARG A 216 11.83 19.02 -2.26
CA ARG A 216 13.03 19.61 -2.88
C ARG A 216 14.01 18.53 -3.36
N PHE A 217 14.20 17.47 -2.59
CA PHE A 217 15.00 16.31 -3.01
C PHE A 217 14.38 15.66 -4.25
N VAL A 218 13.06 15.41 -4.26
CA VAL A 218 12.33 14.84 -5.40
C VAL A 218 12.52 15.69 -6.68
N ALA A 219 12.44 17.01 -6.53
CA ALA A 219 12.68 17.94 -7.64
C ALA A 219 14.13 17.86 -8.14
N ALA A 220 15.12 17.83 -7.23
CA ALA A 220 16.54 17.75 -7.57
C ALA A 220 16.92 16.41 -8.24
N GLU A 221 16.22 15.31 -7.89
CA GLU A 221 16.40 14.00 -8.54
C GLU A 221 15.75 13.89 -9.93
N GLY A 222 15.08 14.92 -10.40
CA GLY A 222 14.45 14.93 -11.72
C GLY A 222 13.37 13.87 -11.88
N VAL A 223 12.55 13.68 -10.85
CA VAL A 223 11.51 12.65 -10.82
C VAL A 223 10.46 12.91 -11.89
N GLN A 224 10.15 11.88 -12.67
CA GLN A 224 9.16 11.89 -13.74
C GLN A 224 7.81 11.28 -13.29
N VAL A 225 7.82 10.45 -12.26
CA VAL A 225 6.61 9.77 -11.77
C VAL A 225 6.50 9.86 -10.26
N LEU A 226 5.38 10.37 -9.76
CA LEU A 226 5.00 10.27 -8.34
C LEU A 226 4.07 9.09 -8.12
N CYS A 227 4.43 8.19 -7.20
CA CYS A 227 3.61 7.06 -6.81
C CYS A 227 3.16 7.18 -5.35
N GLY A 228 1.92 6.81 -5.04
CA GLY A 228 1.42 6.82 -3.67
C GLY A 228 -0.03 6.40 -3.54
N SER A 229 -0.54 6.38 -2.30
CA SER A 229 -1.98 6.32 -2.08
C SER A 229 -2.62 7.69 -2.35
N PRO A 230 -3.93 7.76 -2.58
CA PRO A 230 -4.62 9.05 -2.76
C PRO A 230 -4.37 10.04 -1.62
N GLN A 231 -4.32 9.57 -0.37
CA GLN A 231 -4.03 10.42 0.78
C GLN A 231 -2.58 10.96 0.76
N GLN A 232 -1.60 10.10 0.46
CA GLN A 232 -0.20 10.53 0.33
C GLN A 232 -0.04 11.53 -0.81
N MET A 233 -0.76 11.31 -1.92
CA MET A 233 -0.73 12.22 -3.06
C MET A 233 -1.39 13.57 -2.73
N ALA A 234 -2.52 13.58 -2.03
CA ALA A 234 -3.15 14.81 -1.55
C ALA A 234 -2.19 15.64 -0.67
N HIS A 235 -1.47 14.96 0.23
CA HIS A 235 -0.49 15.60 1.09
C HIS A 235 0.71 16.13 0.28
N ALA A 236 1.26 15.34 -0.64
CA ALA A 236 2.37 15.75 -1.50
C ALA A 236 2.03 16.97 -2.35
N VAL A 237 0.84 16.98 -2.97
CA VAL A 237 0.35 18.13 -3.76
C VAL A 237 0.18 19.37 -2.88
N GLY A 238 -0.34 19.21 -1.66
CA GLY A 238 -0.43 20.32 -0.69
C GLY A 238 0.93 20.91 -0.35
N VAL A 239 1.92 20.07 -0.02
CA VAL A 239 3.29 20.52 0.29
C VAL A 239 3.95 21.21 -0.90
N LEU A 240 3.79 20.68 -2.11
CA LEU A 240 4.33 21.29 -3.34
C LEU A 240 3.77 22.69 -3.57
N ASP A 241 2.46 22.85 -3.43
CA ASP A 241 1.78 24.13 -3.62
C ASP A 241 2.14 25.15 -2.53
N GLU A 242 2.04 24.79 -1.25
CA GLU A 242 2.36 25.65 -0.13
C GLU A 242 3.82 26.11 -0.14
N ALA A 243 4.76 25.21 -0.42
CA ALA A 243 6.18 25.50 -0.50
C ALA A 243 6.64 26.09 -1.85
N ARG A 244 5.72 26.21 -2.83
CA ARG A 244 5.97 26.66 -4.20
C ARG A 244 7.10 25.89 -4.89
N ILE A 245 7.12 24.57 -4.70
CA ILE A 245 8.08 23.66 -5.30
C ILE A 245 7.49 23.14 -6.61
N THR A 246 8.22 23.25 -7.70
CA THR A 246 7.83 22.72 -9.02
C THR A 246 8.61 21.45 -9.33
N LEU A 247 7.95 20.54 -10.07
CA LEU A 247 8.55 19.31 -10.59
C LEU A 247 8.55 19.36 -12.12
N PRO A 248 9.52 20.06 -12.76
CA PRO A 248 9.46 20.34 -14.18
C PRO A 248 9.60 19.11 -15.08
N GLN A 249 10.09 17.99 -14.54
CA GLN A 249 10.24 16.72 -15.26
C GLN A 249 9.11 15.73 -14.96
N LEU A 250 8.14 16.12 -14.12
CA LEU A 250 7.03 15.25 -13.79
C LEU A 250 6.13 15.01 -15.00
N GLU A 251 5.83 13.76 -15.28
CA GLU A 251 5.05 13.30 -16.43
C GLU A 251 3.77 12.57 -16.03
N GLU A 252 3.73 11.98 -14.84
CA GLU A 252 2.62 11.13 -14.42
C GLU A 252 2.51 11.03 -12.89
N VAL A 253 1.28 10.92 -12.40
CA VAL A 253 0.95 10.50 -11.03
C VAL A 253 0.35 9.10 -11.09
N ARG A 254 0.84 8.17 -10.24
CA ARG A 254 0.30 6.81 -10.08
C ARG A 254 -0.26 6.60 -8.69
N MET A 255 -1.48 6.14 -8.61
CA MET A 255 -2.16 5.89 -7.33
C MET A 255 -2.63 4.45 -7.22
N ALA A 256 -2.57 3.91 -6.00
CA ALA A 256 -3.11 2.61 -5.66
C ALA A 256 -3.55 2.55 -4.18
N GLY A 257 -4.32 1.54 -3.82
CA GLY A 257 -4.71 1.23 -2.43
C GLY A 257 -6.05 1.83 -1.99
N ALA A 258 -6.55 2.84 -2.68
CA ALA A 258 -7.90 3.39 -2.51
C ALA A 258 -8.34 4.10 -3.79
N THR A 259 -9.64 4.35 -3.94
CA THR A 259 -10.17 5.19 -5.01
C THR A 259 -9.86 6.66 -4.70
N PRO A 260 -9.27 7.44 -5.63
CA PRO A 260 -9.07 8.88 -5.43
C PRO A 260 -10.42 9.61 -5.51
N GLY A 261 -10.55 10.70 -4.74
CA GLY A 261 -11.69 11.58 -4.87
C GLY A 261 -11.55 12.56 -6.06
N ASP A 262 -12.67 13.02 -6.62
CA ASP A 262 -12.69 13.97 -7.73
C ASP A 262 -11.98 15.31 -7.38
N ALA A 263 -12.10 15.79 -6.14
CA ALA A 263 -11.40 16.97 -5.66
C ALA A 263 -9.86 16.82 -5.74
N LEU A 264 -9.33 15.64 -5.43
CA LEU A 264 -7.89 15.36 -5.57
C LEU A 264 -7.46 15.38 -7.04
N LEU A 265 -8.26 14.79 -7.94
CA LEU A 265 -7.95 14.78 -9.38
C LEU A 265 -7.93 16.20 -9.94
N ARG A 266 -8.88 17.08 -9.55
CA ARG A 266 -8.85 18.51 -9.91
C ARG A 266 -7.59 19.19 -9.38
N ARG A 267 -7.25 18.94 -8.12
CA ARG A 267 -6.06 19.56 -7.50
C ARG A 267 -4.75 19.12 -8.17
N ILE A 268 -4.63 17.85 -8.55
CA ILE A 268 -3.49 17.35 -9.32
C ILE A 268 -3.44 18.04 -10.69
N ALA A 269 -4.56 18.19 -11.38
CA ALA A 269 -4.62 18.88 -12.67
C ALA A 269 -4.23 20.36 -12.55
N GLU A 270 -4.64 21.05 -11.50
CA GLU A 270 -4.31 22.46 -11.24
C GLU A 270 -2.84 22.68 -10.88
N VAL A 271 -2.27 21.84 -10.00
CA VAL A 271 -0.92 22.06 -9.43
C VAL A 271 0.16 21.39 -10.27
N LEU A 272 -0.11 20.20 -10.79
CA LEU A 272 0.89 19.38 -11.49
C LEU A 272 0.67 19.30 -13.00
N ALA A 273 -0.57 19.43 -13.47
CA ALA A 273 -0.95 19.35 -14.88
C ALA A 273 -0.47 18.08 -15.61
N VAL A 274 -0.48 16.94 -14.93
CA VAL A 274 -0.05 15.64 -15.48
C VAL A 274 -1.17 14.61 -15.40
N PRO A 275 -1.16 13.57 -16.27
CA PRO A 275 -2.12 12.48 -16.22
C PRO A 275 -2.02 11.68 -14.92
N VAL A 276 -3.14 11.09 -14.51
CA VAL A 276 -3.26 10.26 -13.32
C VAL A 276 -3.60 8.83 -13.72
N ARG A 277 -2.79 7.89 -13.27
CA ARG A 277 -3.04 6.44 -13.40
C ARG A 277 -3.50 5.88 -12.06
N SER A 278 -4.60 5.16 -12.06
CA SER A 278 -5.09 4.42 -10.89
C SER A 278 -5.00 2.92 -11.12
N VAL A 279 -4.50 2.20 -10.12
CA VAL A 279 -4.40 0.74 -10.13
C VAL A 279 -5.25 0.19 -9.00
N TYR A 280 -6.26 -0.61 -9.35
CA TYR A 280 -7.03 -1.38 -8.38
C TYR A 280 -6.37 -2.74 -8.18
N GLY A 281 -6.35 -3.17 -6.92
CA GLY A 281 -5.79 -4.45 -6.51
C GLY A 281 -5.64 -4.54 -4.99
N SER A 282 -4.95 -5.58 -4.56
CA SER A 282 -4.69 -5.84 -3.14
C SER A 282 -3.26 -6.31 -2.91
N THR A 283 -2.89 -6.44 -1.65
CA THR A 283 -1.63 -7.10 -1.28
C THR A 283 -1.59 -8.53 -1.84
N GLU A 284 -2.70 -9.24 -1.74
CA GLU A 284 -2.82 -10.64 -2.13
C GLU A 284 -2.73 -10.84 -3.65
N GLY A 285 -3.51 -10.08 -4.42
CA GLY A 285 -3.59 -10.23 -5.88
C GLY A 285 -2.57 -9.40 -6.67
N GLY A 286 -2.02 -8.34 -6.07
CA GLY A 286 -1.27 -7.32 -6.80
C GLY A 286 -2.19 -6.34 -7.51
N GLY A 287 -1.70 -5.68 -8.56
CA GLY A 287 -2.52 -4.90 -9.48
C GLY A 287 -3.40 -5.84 -10.34
N VAL A 288 -4.68 -5.58 -10.38
CA VAL A 288 -5.67 -6.40 -11.09
C VAL A 288 -6.28 -5.66 -12.27
N THR A 289 -6.61 -4.38 -12.09
CA THR A 289 -7.05 -3.50 -13.18
C THR A 289 -6.27 -2.20 -13.15
N MET A 290 -6.33 -1.42 -14.23
CA MET A 290 -5.68 -0.12 -14.34
C MET A 290 -6.49 0.78 -15.24
N ARG A 291 -6.60 2.07 -14.84
CA ARG A 291 -7.28 3.10 -15.62
C ARG A 291 -6.56 4.44 -15.51
N MET A 292 -6.57 5.20 -16.60
CA MET A 292 -6.24 6.63 -16.56
C MET A 292 -7.47 7.39 -16.06
N LEU A 293 -7.27 8.34 -15.15
CA LEU A 293 -8.33 9.11 -14.51
C LEU A 293 -8.18 10.61 -14.77
N ALA A 294 -9.32 11.26 -14.96
CA ALA A 294 -9.46 12.70 -14.98
C ALA A 294 -10.58 13.13 -14.02
N ALA A 295 -10.60 14.43 -13.70
CA ALA A 295 -11.69 15.00 -12.92
C ALA A 295 -13.02 14.89 -13.70
N GLY A 296 -14.07 14.44 -13.03
CA GLY A 296 -15.38 14.21 -13.62
C GLY A 296 -15.60 12.79 -14.18
N ASP A 297 -14.57 11.92 -14.15
CA ASP A 297 -14.73 10.52 -14.51
C ASP A 297 -15.63 9.78 -13.50
N ASP A 298 -16.26 8.70 -13.96
CA ASP A 298 -16.84 7.70 -13.04
C ASP A 298 -15.72 6.97 -12.30
N LEU A 299 -15.53 7.31 -11.03
CA LEU A 299 -14.48 6.76 -10.18
C LEU A 299 -14.78 5.35 -9.66
N ALA A 300 -16.01 4.88 -9.79
CA ALA A 300 -16.37 3.48 -9.49
C ALA A 300 -15.83 2.52 -10.56
N ASN A 301 -15.71 2.97 -11.81
CA ASN A 301 -15.09 2.21 -12.88
C ASN A 301 -13.56 2.20 -12.70
N VAL A 302 -13.00 1.03 -12.36
CA VAL A 302 -11.56 0.84 -12.14
C VAL A 302 -10.83 0.24 -13.34
N GLY A 303 -11.53 0.09 -14.46
CA GLY A 303 -10.98 -0.36 -15.74
C GLY A 303 -10.99 -1.89 -15.94
N PRO A 304 -10.50 -2.35 -17.10
CA PRO A 304 -10.45 -3.76 -17.45
C PRO A 304 -9.31 -4.49 -16.73
N ALA A 305 -9.43 -5.83 -16.69
CA ALA A 305 -8.41 -6.70 -16.11
C ALA A 305 -7.06 -6.54 -16.82
N LEU A 306 -5.99 -6.49 -16.05
CA LEU A 306 -4.62 -6.51 -16.56
C LEU A 306 -4.30 -7.86 -17.19
N GLN A 307 -3.45 -7.84 -18.20
CA GLN A 307 -3.02 -9.06 -18.90
C GLN A 307 -2.47 -10.11 -17.92
N GLY A 308 -3.03 -11.31 -17.98
CA GLY A 308 -2.68 -12.43 -17.11
C GLY A 308 -3.48 -12.50 -15.81
N SER A 309 -4.31 -11.50 -15.51
CA SER A 309 -5.28 -11.56 -14.43
C SER A 309 -6.63 -12.11 -14.94
N GLU A 310 -7.21 -13.01 -14.18
CA GLU A 310 -8.59 -13.46 -14.36
C GLU A 310 -9.45 -12.75 -13.32
N LEU A 311 -10.58 -12.21 -13.76
CA LEU A 311 -11.50 -11.41 -12.95
C LEU A 311 -12.91 -11.90 -13.17
N GLU A 312 -13.63 -12.17 -12.09
CA GLU A 312 -15.03 -12.60 -12.13
C GLU A 312 -15.86 -11.87 -11.08
N VAL A 313 -17.15 -11.73 -11.38
CA VAL A 313 -18.17 -11.32 -10.41
C VAL A 313 -19.09 -12.52 -10.21
N VAL A 314 -19.32 -12.90 -8.94
CA VAL A 314 -20.02 -14.14 -8.59
C VAL A 314 -21.16 -13.90 -7.62
N ASP A 315 -22.13 -14.83 -7.61
CA ASP A 315 -23.23 -14.87 -6.65
C ASP A 315 -22.76 -15.40 -5.27
N GLU A 316 -23.69 -15.52 -4.34
CA GLU A 316 -23.45 -16.07 -2.99
C GLU A 316 -22.98 -17.54 -2.98
N ASN A 317 -23.25 -18.30 -4.04
CA ASN A 317 -22.84 -19.70 -4.21
C ASN A 317 -21.49 -19.80 -4.94
N GLY A 318 -20.90 -18.69 -5.38
CA GLY A 318 -19.66 -18.63 -6.15
C GLY A 318 -19.82 -18.93 -7.63
N ALA A 319 -21.05 -18.91 -8.18
CA ALA A 319 -21.30 -19.05 -9.60
C ALA A 319 -21.11 -17.71 -10.33
N PRO A 320 -20.41 -17.68 -11.49
CA PRO A 320 -20.22 -16.46 -12.26
C PRO A 320 -21.54 -15.82 -12.68
N LEU A 321 -21.64 -14.51 -12.52
CA LEU A 321 -22.80 -13.71 -12.91
C LEU A 321 -22.65 -13.15 -14.32
N PRO A 322 -23.76 -12.88 -15.04
CA PRO A 322 -23.74 -12.18 -16.31
C PRO A 322 -23.17 -10.74 -16.19
N LEU A 323 -22.73 -10.18 -17.32
CA LEU A 323 -22.31 -8.78 -17.41
C LEU A 323 -23.43 -7.84 -16.95
N GLY A 324 -23.09 -6.75 -16.28
CA GLY A 324 -24.03 -5.77 -15.73
C GLY A 324 -24.79 -6.22 -14.48
N VAL A 325 -24.50 -7.40 -13.94
CA VAL A 325 -25.11 -7.88 -12.69
C VAL A 325 -24.12 -7.75 -11.54
N GLU A 326 -24.57 -7.11 -10.46
CA GLU A 326 -23.77 -6.89 -9.26
C GLU A 326 -23.61 -8.19 -8.45
N GLY A 327 -22.40 -8.43 -7.95
CA GLY A 327 -22.06 -9.53 -7.07
C GLY A 327 -20.70 -9.37 -6.41
N THR A 328 -20.19 -10.46 -5.86
CA THR A 328 -18.87 -10.47 -5.20
C THR A 328 -17.75 -10.52 -6.23
N VAL A 329 -16.82 -9.57 -6.15
CA VAL A 329 -15.62 -9.55 -6.99
C VAL A 329 -14.62 -10.59 -6.50
N ARG A 330 -14.11 -11.42 -7.42
CA ARG A 330 -12.96 -12.29 -7.18
C ARG A 330 -11.99 -12.27 -8.34
N TYR A 331 -10.74 -12.52 -8.05
CA TYR A 331 -9.70 -12.55 -9.08
C TYR A 331 -8.56 -13.51 -8.73
N ARG A 332 -7.80 -13.87 -9.74
CA ARG A 332 -6.55 -14.63 -9.60
C ARG A 332 -5.54 -14.21 -10.66
N SER A 333 -4.26 -14.36 -10.33
CA SER A 333 -3.15 -14.14 -11.27
C SER A 333 -1.96 -15.01 -10.88
N PRO A 334 -1.05 -15.33 -11.81
CA PRO A 334 0.17 -16.07 -11.46
C PRO A 334 1.07 -15.33 -10.46
N GLY A 335 0.91 -14.01 -10.35
CA GLY A 335 1.63 -13.17 -9.39
C GLY A 335 0.93 -12.99 -8.05
N GLN A 336 -0.21 -13.63 -7.80
CA GLN A 336 -0.87 -13.51 -6.49
C GLN A 336 -0.05 -14.23 -5.40
N THR A 337 -0.25 -13.82 -4.14
CA THR A 337 0.34 -14.51 -2.99
C THR A 337 -0.18 -15.94 -2.90
N SER A 338 0.61 -16.82 -2.29
CA SER A 338 0.24 -18.24 -2.14
C SER A 338 -0.92 -18.46 -1.17
N GLY A 339 -1.28 -17.44 -0.39
CA GLY A 339 -2.28 -17.49 0.66
C GLY A 339 -1.81 -16.74 1.90
N TYR A 340 -2.34 -17.09 3.05
CA TYR A 340 -1.96 -16.50 4.32
C TYR A 340 -1.16 -17.49 5.18
N LEU A 341 -0.12 -16.97 5.84
CA LEU A 341 0.62 -17.77 6.83
C LEU A 341 -0.20 -17.91 8.11
N VAL A 342 -0.46 -19.16 8.51
CA VAL A 342 -1.12 -19.52 9.77
C VAL A 342 -0.22 -20.51 10.50
N GLY A 343 0.34 -20.10 11.63
CA GLY A 343 1.45 -20.82 12.23
C GLY A 343 2.63 -20.94 11.26
N ASP A 344 3.02 -22.17 10.93
CA ASP A 344 4.12 -22.46 9.99
C ASP A 344 3.64 -22.86 8.59
N THR A 345 2.32 -22.86 8.36
CA THR A 345 1.69 -23.34 7.11
C THR A 345 1.05 -22.18 6.36
N VAL A 346 1.11 -22.24 5.03
CA VAL A 346 0.37 -21.32 4.17
C VAL A 346 -0.98 -21.93 3.84
N GLU A 347 -2.07 -21.24 4.21
CA GLU A 347 -3.42 -21.57 3.81
C GLU A 347 -3.72 -20.91 2.45
N PRO A 348 -3.88 -21.70 1.39
CA PRO A 348 -4.12 -21.17 0.04
C PRO A 348 -5.52 -20.59 -0.10
N PHE A 349 -5.71 -19.73 -1.08
CA PHE A 349 -7.03 -19.21 -1.42
C PHE A 349 -7.90 -20.32 -2.03
N PRO A 350 -9.20 -20.41 -1.66
CA PRO A 350 -10.11 -21.43 -2.16
C PRO A 350 -10.16 -21.46 -3.70
N GLY A 351 -9.85 -22.61 -4.31
CA GLY A 351 -9.81 -22.77 -5.76
C GLY A 351 -8.83 -21.84 -6.48
N GLY A 352 -7.87 -21.24 -5.75
CA GLY A 352 -6.92 -20.23 -6.26
C GLY A 352 -7.53 -18.85 -6.46
N TRP A 353 -8.78 -18.61 -6.09
CA TRP A 353 -9.44 -17.32 -6.20
C TRP A 353 -9.30 -16.50 -4.92
N PHE A 354 -8.86 -15.26 -5.04
CA PHE A 354 -8.89 -14.30 -3.96
C PHE A 354 -10.13 -13.40 -4.10
N ALA A 355 -10.91 -13.31 -3.03
CA ALA A 355 -12.05 -12.41 -2.91
C ALA A 355 -11.72 -11.31 -1.89
N PRO A 356 -11.51 -10.05 -2.33
CA PRO A 356 -11.13 -8.95 -1.45
C PRO A 356 -12.27 -8.47 -0.54
N GLY A 357 -13.50 -8.96 -0.77
CA GLY A 357 -14.72 -8.49 -0.15
C GLY A 357 -15.32 -7.26 -0.84
N ASP A 358 -14.87 -6.94 -2.03
CA ASP A 358 -15.46 -5.88 -2.85
C ASP A 358 -16.69 -6.43 -3.60
N LEU A 359 -17.71 -5.57 -3.76
CA LEU A 359 -18.87 -5.77 -4.62
C LEU A 359 -18.67 -4.98 -5.91
N GLY A 360 -19.18 -5.49 -7.02
CA GLY A 360 -19.10 -4.82 -8.30
C GLY A 360 -19.78 -5.56 -9.40
N MET A 361 -19.67 -5.05 -10.63
CA MET A 361 -20.16 -5.65 -11.84
C MET A 361 -19.14 -5.53 -12.97
N LEU A 362 -19.19 -6.45 -13.92
CA LEU A 362 -18.39 -6.36 -15.14
C LEU A 362 -19.25 -5.74 -16.26
N GLU A 363 -18.75 -4.68 -16.84
CA GLU A 363 -19.37 -4.03 -17.99
C GLU A 363 -19.11 -4.81 -19.30
N PRO A 364 -19.91 -4.55 -20.39
CA PRO A 364 -19.72 -5.22 -21.67
C PRO A 364 -18.33 -5.06 -22.30
N ASP A 365 -17.61 -3.98 -21.98
CA ASP A 365 -16.24 -3.73 -22.44
C ASP A 365 -15.17 -4.45 -21.58
N GLY A 366 -15.58 -5.20 -20.55
CA GLY A 366 -14.72 -5.90 -19.61
C GLY A 366 -14.20 -5.05 -18.45
N SER A 367 -14.64 -3.80 -18.34
CA SER A 367 -14.30 -2.94 -17.20
C SER A 367 -15.01 -3.41 -15.94
N LEU A 368 -14.30 -3.35 -14.79
CA LEU A 368 -14.89 -3.56 -13.48
C LEU A 368 -15.41 -2.24 -12.92
N VAL A 369 -16.67 -2.22 -12.53
CA VAL A 369 -17.30 -1.14 -11.78
C VAL A 369 -17.52 -1.60 -10.34
N LEU A 370 -16.91 -0.93 -9.37
CA LEU A 370 -17.04 -1.25 -7.95
C LEU A 370 -18.33 -0.63 -7.38
N ALA A 371 -19.05 -1.42 -6.61
CA ALA A 371 -20.28 -0.99 -5.91
C ALA A 371 -20.08 -0.82 -4.40
N GLY A 372 -18.85 -1.07 -3.88
CA GLY A 372 -18.50 -0.92 -2.47
C GLY A 372 -17.87 -2.19 -1.88
N ARG A 373 -17.84 -2.27 -0.54
CA ARG A 373 -17.32 -3.43 0.17
C ARG A 373 -18.39 -4.14 0.97
N SER A 374 -18.52 -5.45 0.84
CA SER A 374 -19.51 -6.23 1.56
C SER A 374 -19.37 -6.11 3.09
N ALA A 375 -18.13 -6.06 3.60
CA ALA A 375 -17.83 -5.90 5.03
C ALA A 375 -17.97 -4.45 5.54
N GLU A 376 -17.99 -3.45 4.66
CA GLU A 376 -18.16 -2.04 5.00
C GLU A 376 -19.59 -1.55 4.75
N ILE A 377 -20.40 -2.33 4.00
CA ILE A 377 -21.81 -2.02 3.79
C ILE A 377 -22.53 -2.08 5.13
N LEU A 378 -23.06 -0.95 5.55
CA LEU A 378 -23.88 -0.84 6.75
C LEU A 378 -25.32 -1.15 6.41
N ASN A 379 -25.97 -1.97 7.25
CA ASN A 379 -27.41 -2.18 7.15
C ASN A 379 -28.11 -1.20 8.12
N ILE A 380 -28.59 -0.10 7.60
CA ILE A 380 -29.27 0.95 8.37
C ILE A 380 -30.76 0.88 8.05
N ALA A 381 -31.55 0.44 9.03
CA ALA A 381 -33.01 0.30 8.91
C ALA A 381 -33.46 -0.50 7.65
N GLY A 382 -32.71 -1.55 7.28
CA GLY A 382 -32.99 -2.40 6.12
C GLY A 382 -32.41 -1.91 4.80
N GLN A 383 -31.77 -0.74 4.79
CA GLN A 383 -31.05 -0.22 3.61
C GLN A 383 -29.54 -0.52 3.70
N LYS A 384 -28.99 -1.00 2.61
CA LYS A 384 -27.54 -1.17 2.47
C LYS A 384 -26.89 0.17 2.11
N VAL A 385 -26.04 0.68 2.99
CA VAL A 385 -25.33 1.95 2.82
C VAL A 385 -23.85 1.71 2.72
N ASP A 386 -23.22 2.15 1.64
CA ASP A 386 -21.78 2.22 1.54
C ASP A 386 -21.28 3.52 2.20
N PRO A 387 -20.54 3.44 3.31
CA PRO A 387 -20.00 4.63 3.95
C PRO A 387 -19.05 5.45 3.06
N ALA A 388 -18.35 4.81 2.11
CA ALA A 388 -17.42 5.50 1.22
C ALA A 388 -18.16 6.45 0.26
N VAL A 389 -19.37 6.11 -0.15
CA VAL A 389 -20.24 7.02 -0.94
C VAL A 389 -20.60 8.25 -0.12
N VAL A 390 -20.95 8.07 1.14
CA VAL A 390 -21.29 9.18 2.05
C VAL A 390 -20.07 10.08 2.27
N ASP A 391 -18.88 9.50 2.48
CA ASP A 391 -17.63 10.23 2.62
C ASP A 391 -17.35 11.11 1.40
N GLY A 392 -17.45 10.49 0.21
CA GLY A 392 -17.20 11.20 -1.07
C GLY A 392 -18.15 12.36 -1.32
N LEU A 393 -19.43 12.20 -0.95
CA LEU A 393 -20.41 13.26 -1.06
C LEU A 393 -20.17 14.38 -0.05
N ALA A 394 -19.85 14.04 1.20
CA ALA A 394 -19.54 15.01 2.23
C ALA A 394 -18.28 15.83 1.92
N ALA A 395 -17.26 15.19 1.36
CA ALA A 395 -16.01 15.85 0.96
C ALA A 395 -16.18 16.89 -0.16
N GLN A 396 -17.28 16.84 -0.92
CA GLN A 396 -17.61 17.84 -1.95
C GLN A 396 -18.26 19.11 -1.37
N PHE A 397 -18.68 19.06 -0.10
CA PHE A 397 -19.38 20.20 0.50
C PHE A 397 -18.40 21.30 0.91
N PRO A 398 -18.71 22.59 0.61
CA PRO A 398 -17.83 23.71 0.93
C PRO A 398 -17.47 23.78 2.42
N GLY A 399 -16.18 23.93 2.72
CA GLY A 399 -15.64 23.98 4.07
C GLY A 399 -15.43 22.62 4.75
N VAL A 400 -15.76 21.50 4.10
CA VAL A 400 -15.38 20.15 4.58
C VAL A 400 -13.99 19.82 4.06
N ARG A 401 -13.06 19.52 4.98
CA ARG A 401 -11.67 19.14 4.68
C ARG A 401 -11.48 17.63 4.64
N ASP A 402 -12.21 16.90 5.50
CA ASP A 402 -12.22 15.44 5.55
C ASP A 402 -13.51 14.94 6.19
N ALA A 403 -13.96 13.75 5.80
CA ALA A 403 -15.16 13.14 6.35
C ALA A 403 -15.07 11.62 6.36
N ALA A 404 -15.72 10.98 7.34
CA ALA A 404 -15.90 9.54 7.36
C ALA A 404 -17.22 9.15 8.02
N ALA A 405 -18.07 8.46 7.28
CA ALA A 405 -19.28 7.87 7.79
C ALA A 405 -18.97 6.59 8.57
N PHE A 406 -19.73 6.32 9.63
CA PHE A 406 -19.57 5.14 10.45
C PHE A 406 -20.92 4.65 11.00
N GLY A 407 -21.06 3.34 11.12
CA GLY A 407 -22.22 2.75 11.80
C GLY A 407 -22.05 2.80 13.31
N PHE A 408 -23.10 3.13 14.04
CA PHE A 408 -23.14 3.03 15.49
C PHE A 408 -24.51 2.51 15.95
N GLU A 409 -24.56 1.92 17.12
CA GLU A 409 -25.77 1.39 17.70
C GLU A 409 -26.23 2.29 18.85
N ARG A 410 -27.50 2.68 18.84
CA ARG A 410 -28.08 3.42 19.97
C ARG A 410 -28.36 2.48 21.14
N PRO A 411 -28.49 2.99 22.37
CA PRO A 411 -28.87 2.19 23.52
C PRO A 411 -30.21 1.40 23.34
N THR A 412 -30.99 1.81 22.35
CA THR A 412 -32.26 1.14 21.96
C THR A 412 -32.05 -0.07 21.06
N GLY A 413 -30.79 -0.39 20.65
CA GLY A 413 -30.47 -1.46 19.70
C GLY A 413 -30.67 -1.10 18.23
N LEU A 414 -30.95 0.17 17.93
CA LEU A 414 -31.10 0.63 16.54
C LEU A 414 -29.76 1.02 15.96
N ALA A 415 -29.42 0.42 14.81
CA ALA A 415 -28.27 0.80 14.02
C ALA A 415 -28.52 2.11 13.26
N GLU A 416 -27.63 3.07 13.40
CA GLU A 416 -27.68 4.38 12.73
C GLU A 416 -26.38 4.71 12.03
N LEU A 417 -26.45 5.64 11.09
CA LEU A 417 -25.30 6.19 10.35
C LEU A 417 -24.88 7.52 10.97
N GLY A 418 -23.64 7.60 11.44
CA GLY A 418 -22.97 8.82 11.85
C GLY A 418 -22.01 9.30 10.78
N LEU A 419 -21.70 10.62 10.78
CA LEU A 419 -20.67 11.23 9.96
C LEU A 419 -19.71 12.04 10.82
N ALA A 420 -18.46 11.60 10.93
CA ALA A 420 -17.38 12.41 11.48
C ALA A 420 -16.87 13.37 10.42
N VAL A 421 -16.69 14.65 10.77
CA VAL A 421 -16.34 15.72 9.82
C VAL A 421 -15.19 16.56 10.38
N VAL A 422 -14.13 16.70 9.62
CA VAL A 422 -13.11 17.72 9.79
C VAL A 422 -13.47 18.88 8.87
N ALA A 423 -13.80 20.00 9.44
CA ALA A 423 -14.32 21.15 8.66
C ALA A 423 -13.84 22.48 9.23
N ASP A 424 -13.84 23.49 8.38
CA ASP A 424 -13.57 24.86 8.76
C ASP A 424 -14.61 25.38 9.77
N ALA A 425 -14.25 26.38 10.57
CA ALA A 425 -15.12 26.89 11.63
C ALA A 425 -16.48 27.39 11.09
N GLU A 426 -16.45 27.97 9.91
CA GLU A 426 -17.60 28.57 9.23
C GLU A 426 -18.47 27.53 8.46
N CYS A 427 -18.02 26.27 8.37
CA CYS A 427 -18.77 25.23 7.67
C CYS A 427 -20.13 24.96 8.36
N ASP A 428 -21.24 25.16 7.62
CA ASP A 428 -22.59 24.90 8.11
C ASP A 428 -22.95 23.41 8.00
N LEU A 429 -22.79 22.69 9.10
CA LEU A 429 -23.16 21.26 9.16
C LEU A 429 -24.67 21.00 8.96
N ARG A 430 -25.55 22.01 9.20
CA ARG A 430 -26.97 21.85 8.91
C ARG A 430 -27.25 21.95 7.41
N ALA A 431 -26.48 22.77 6.69
CA ALA A 431 -26.56 22.82 5.23
C ALA A 431 -25.98 21.51 4.63
N LEU A 432 -24.89 20.97 5.18
CA LEU A 432 -24.35 19.65 4.80
C LEU A 432 -25.39 18.54 5.03
N ASP A 433 -26.09 18.52 6.17
CA ASP A 433 -27.18 17.56 6.44
C ASP A 433 -28.28 17.66 5.37
N ARG A 434 -28.72 18.87 5.02
CA ARG A 434 -29.75 19.07 3.98
C ARG A 434 -29.27 18.57 2.61
N ASP A 435 -28.03 18.84 2.24
CA ASP A 435 -27.45 18.38 0.97
C ASP A 435 -27.38 16.86 0.91
N LEU A 436 -26.85 16.22 1.95
CA LEU A 436 -26.74 14.75 2.00
C LEU A 436 -28.12 14.08 2.03
N ARG A 437 -29.13 14.65 2.71
CA ARG A 437 -30.51 14.15 2.66
C ARG A 437 -31.11 14.20 1.26
N ALA A 438 -30.83 15.25 0.53
CA ALA A 438 -31.33 15.41 -0.85
C ALA A 438 -30.66 14.39 -1.81
N ARG A 439 -29.37 14.11 -1.61
CA ARG A 439 -28.57 13.22 -2.47
C ARG A 439 -28.64 11.74 -2.08
N LEU A 440 -28.96 11.43 -0.82
CA LEU A 440 -29.03 10.07 -0.25
C LEU A 440 -30.39 9.85 0.46
N PRO A 441 -31.50 9.84 -0.25
CA PRO A 441 -32.81 9.64 0.37
C PRO A 441 -32.86 8.28 1.08
N GLY A 442 -33.09 8.30 2.41
CA GLY A 442 -33.16 7.11 3.26
C GLY A 442 -31.80 6.56 3.74
N ALA A 443 -30.69 6.97 3.14
CA ALA A 443 -29.33 6.48 3.46
C ALA A 443 -28.40 7.61 3.94
N HIS A 444 -28.95 8.73 4.43
CA HIS A 444 -28.18 9.87 4.92
C HIS A 444 -27.78 9.70 6.40
N PRO A 445 -26.68 10.32 6.85
CA PRO A 445 -26.29 10.34 8.25
C PRO A 445 -27.35 10.98 9.14
N THR A 446 -27.62 10.37 10.29
CA THR A 446 -28.56 10.92 11.29
C THR A 446 -27.85 11.75 12.35
N THR A 447 -26.53 11.64 12.44
CA THR A 447 -25.69 12.33 13.40
C THR A 447 -24.43 12.84 12.75
N PHE A 448 -24.06 14.10 13.04
CA PHE A 448 -22.85 14.75 12.56
C PHE A 448 -21.92 15.02 13.76
N TRP A 449 -20.67 14.61 13.65
CA TRP A 449 -19.66 14.74 14.70
C TRP A 449 -18.46 15.49 14.18
N ARG A 450 -18.25 16.72 14.65
CA ARG A 450 -17.06 17.51 14.29
C ARG A 450 -15.87 16.98 15.07
N VAL A 451 -14.83 16.63 14.36
CA VAL A 451 -13.57 16.09 14.89
C VAL A 451 -12.37 16.90 14.39
N SER A 452 -11.26 16.84 15.09
CA SER A 452 -10.00 17.45 14.67
C SER A 452 -9.33 16.70 13.53
N GLU A 453 -9.50 15.36 13.51
CA GLU A 453 -8.94 14.46 12.51
C GLU A 453 -9.79 13.19 12.37
N ILE A 454 -9.74 12.57 11.20
CA ILE A 454 -10.31 11.24 10.97
C ILE A 454 -9.20 10.19 11.21
N PRO A 455 -9.39 9.23 12.12
CA PRO A 455 -8.44 8.14 12.28
C PRO A 455 -8.37 7.31 10.99
N ARG A 456 -7.14 7.15 10.49
CA ARG A 456 -6.88 6.42 9.24
C ARG A 456 -5.74 5.45 9.41
N ASN A 457 -5.87 4.29 8.80
CA ASN A 457 -4.76 3.35 8.71
C ASN A 457 -3.66 3.89 7.78
N ARG A 458 -2.52 3.19 7.74
CA ARG A 458 -1.35 3.56 6.92
C ARG A 458 -1.61 3.68 5.42
N MET A 459 -2.72 3.10 4.91
CA MET A 459 -3.15 3.20 3.51
C MET A 459 -4.13 4.36 3.30
N GLY A 460 -4.38 5.17 4.32
CA GLY A 460 -5.30 6.29 4.25
C GLY A 460 -6.78 5.93 4.38
N LYS A 461 -7.12 4.67 4.65
CA LYS A 461 -8.52 4.26 4.85
C LYS A 461 -9.00 4.65 6.23
N ALA A 462 -10.20 5.21 6.33
CA ALA A 462 -10.83 5.55 7.60
C ALA A 462 -11.02 4.31 8.49
N GLU A 463 -10.59 4.40 9.74
CA GLU A 463 -10.80 3.37 10.76
C GLU A 463 -12.16 3.56 11.42
N ARG A 464 -13.22 3.17 10.71
CA ARG A 464 -14.63 3.43 11.10
C ARG A 464 -15.01 2.81 12.44
N GLY A 465 -14.40 1.66 12.80
CA GLY A 465 -14.58 1.03 14.12
C GLY A 465 -14.06 1.93 15.25
N VAL A 466 -12.90 2.56 15.06
CA VAL A 466 -12.32 3.52 16.02
C VAL A 466 -13.23 4.74 16.18
N LEU A 467 -13.81 5.25 15.09
CA LEU A 467 -14.79 6.33 15.14
C LEU A 467 -16.05 5.94 15.91
N ALA A 468 -16.61 4.76 15.64
CA ALA A 468 -17.80 4.27 16.32
C ALA A 468 -17.57 4.12 17.84
N GLU A 469 -16.44 3.54 18.24
CA GLU A 469 -16.07 3.40 19.66
C GLU A 469 -15.83 4.75 20.34
N ALA A 470 -15.13 5.68 19.68
CA ALA A 470 -14.88 7.01 20.21
C ALA A 470 -16.17 7.81 20.36
N PHE A 471 -17.06 7.73 19.37
CA PHE A 471 -18.38 8.36 19.42
C PHE A 471 -19.23 7.80 20.57
N GLY A 472 -19.26 6.46 20.75
CA GLY A 472 -19.97 5.80 21.85
C GLY A 472 -19.49 6.23 23.25
N ARG A 473 -18.23 6.60 23.41
CA ARG A 473 -17.64 7.10 24.67
C ARG A 473 -17.90 8.58 24.94
N THR A 474 -18.03 9.39 23.92
CA THR A 474 -18.17 10.85 24.07
C THR A 474 -19.61 11.31 24.22
N GLY A 475 -20.59 10.47 23.87
CA GLY A 475 -22.01 10.84 23.88
C GLY A 475 -22.30 11.99 22.90
N SER A 476 -23.39 11.93 22.18
CA SER A 476 -23.80 12.87 21.13
C SER A 476 -23.44 14.33 21.41
N VAL A 477 -22.61 14.92 20.55
CA VAL A 477 -22.57 16.37 20.40
C VAL A 477 -23.53 16.71 19.26
N ARG A 478 -24.54 17.51 19.58
CA ARG A 478 -25.48 18.10 18.61
C ARG A 478 -24.80 19.17 17.78
#